data_2052237e8aaf676cd5a84aac5fc0464a
#
_entry.id   2052237e8aaf676cd5a84aac5fc0464a
#
_cell.length_a   1.000
_cell.length_b   1.000
_cell.length_c   1.000
_cell.angle_alpha   90.00
_cell.angle_beta   90.00
_cell.angle_gamma   90.00
#
_symmetry.space_group_name_H-M   'P 1'
#
loop_
_entity.id
_entity.type
_entity.pdbx_description
1 polymer ?
#
loop_
_entity_poly.entity_id
_entity_poly.type
_entity_poly.pdbx_seq_one_letter_code
_entity_poly.pdbx_strand_id
1 'polypeptide(L)'
;LDIIIDRLKREFKVECNQGKPQVNYKEAITKTVNLREVYKKQSGGRGKFADIIVNVGPVDEDFKEGGLQFINKVTGGNIPKEFIPSVQKGFENAMKSGVLGGYPLDSLKVELLDGSFHPVDSDQLSFEIAALQAYKNACAQAGPVLMEPIMKLEVVTPEENMGDVIGDLNKRRGQVEGMESGRSGARIVKAMVPLSEMFGYVTALRTITSGRATSSMQYDHHAPVSNSIAKQVLEEVNGRVDLVK
;
A
#
# COMPACT_ATOMS: atom_id res chain seq x y z
N LEU A 1 26.26 17.58 -21.00
CA LEU A 1 26.08 18.25 -19.68
C LEU A 1 24.70 18.88 -19.55
N ASP A 2 24.22 19.55 -20.62
CA ASP A 2 22.93 20.26 -20.61
C ASP A 2 21.72 19.34 -20.49
N ILE A 3 21.79 18.14 -21.07
CA ILE A 3 20.72 17.13 -20.99
C ILE A 3 20.54 16.60 -19.57
N ILE A 4 21.62 16.41 -18.83
CA ILE A 4 21.59 15.96 -17.42
C ILE A 4 21.05 17.06 -16.51
N ILE A 5 21.41 18.30 -16.77
CA ILE A 5 20.92 19.47 -16.03
C ILE A 5 19.43 19.72 -16.32
N ASP A 6 18.99 19.56 -17.55
CA ASP A 6 17.58 19.68 -17.93
C ASP A 6 16.72 18.55 -17.33
N ARG A 7 17.27 17.33 -17.28
CA ARG A 7 16.60 16.20 -16.65
C ARG A 7 16.48 16.39 -15.13
N LEU A 8 17.54 16.82 -14.47
CA LEU A 8 17.54 17.18 -13.07
C LEU A 8 16.60 18.36 -12.79
N LYS A 9 16.55 19.37 -13.63
CA LYS A 9 15.63 20.49 -13.49
C LYS A 9 14.17 20.09 -13.72
N ARG A 10 13.88 19.15 -14.61
CA ARG A 10 12.53 18.64 -14.83
C ARG A 10 12.06 17.79 -13.65
N GLU A 11 12.90 16.91 -13.15
CA GLU A 11 12.60 16.11 -11.96
C GLU A 11 12.47 17.00 -10.71
N PHE A 12 13.36 17.98 -10.53
CA PHE A 12 13.29 18.96 -9.45
C PHE A 12 12.10 19.93 -9.57
N LYS A 13 11.74 20.34 -10.79
CA LYS A 13 10.57 21.22 -11.00
C LYS A 13 9.25 20.53 -10.67
N VAL A 14 9.14 19.25 -10.99
CA VAL A 14 7.97 18.45 -10.61
C VAL A 14 7.88 18.34 -9.09
N GLU A 15 8.99 18.16 -8.40
CA GLU A 15 9.03 18.13 -6.93
C GLU A 15 8.78 19.53 -6.31
N CYS A 16 9.39 20.58 -6.83
CA CYS A 16 9.24 21.94 -6.30
C CYS A 16 7.86 22.55 -6.57
N ASN A 17 7.22 22.24 -7.67
CA ASN A 17 5.91 22.81 -8.04
C ASN A 17 4.74 22.14 -7.33
N GLN A 18 4.92 20.92 -6.78
CA GLN A 18 3.87 20.17 -6.08
C GLN A 18 4.02 20.19 -4.55
N GLY A 19 5.04 20.84 -4.02
CA GLY A 19 5.25 21.07 -2.61
C GLY A 19 5.62 19.86 -1.76
N LYS A 20 5.27 18.63 -2.19
CA LYS A 20 5.65 17.36 -1.52
C LYS A 20 5.84 16.27 -2.57
N PRO A 21 6.85 15.36 -2.41
CA PRO A 21 6.98 14.21 -3.28
C PRO A 21 5.76 13.31 -3.15
N GLN A 22 5.39 12.66 -4.27
CA GLN A 22 4.37 11.62 -4.20
C GLN A 22 4.93 10.39 -3.48
N VAL A 23 4.25 10.00 -2.42
CA VAL A 23 4.60 8.83 -1.62
C VAL A 23 3.77 7.64 -2.08
N ASN A 24 4.41 6.50 -2.27
CA ASN A 24 3.75 5.24 -2.62
C ASN A 24 3.06 4.62 -1.40
N TYR A 25 1.91 5.16 -1.05
CA TYR A 25 1.07 4.54 -0.03
C TYR A 25 0.50 3.21 -0.55
N LYS A 26 0.20 2.34 0.38
CA LYS A 26 -0.53 1.09 0.16
C LYS A 26 -1.62 0.95 1.21
N GLU A 27 -2.51 0.01 1.00
CA GLU A 27 -3.53 -0.33 1.98
C GLU A 27 -3.36 -1.79 2.40
N ALA A 28 -3.83 -2.10 3.59
CA ALA A 28 -3.84 -3.45 4.10
C ALA A 28 -5.08 -3.64 4.97
N ILE A 29 -5.48 -4.88 5.18
CA ILE A 29 -6.54 -5.23 6.10
C ILE A 29 -5.97 -5.99 7.30
N THR A 30 -6.62 -5.87 8.44
CA THR A 30 -6.10 -6.39 9.71
C THR A 30 -6.92 -7.52 10.29
N LYS A 31 -8.14 -7.73 9.79
CA LYS A 31 -9.09 -8.73 10.28
C LYS A 31 -9.59 -9.60 9.15
N THR A 32 -10.01 -10.81 9.47
CA THR A 32 -10.70 -11.71 8.55
C THR A 32 -12.21 -11.50 8.67
N VAL A 33 -12.86 -11.31 7.53
CA VAL A 33 -14.31 -11.13 7.42
C VAL A 33 -14.92 -12.27 6.62
N ASN A 34 -15.96 -12.88 7.17
CA ASN A 34 -16.82 -13.81 6.43
C ASN A 34 -17.96 -13.03 5.79
N LEU A 35 -18.13 -13.19 4.50
CA LEU A 35 -19.11 -12.42 3.73
C LEU A 35 -19.74 -13.31 2.65
N ARG A 36 -21.07 -13.15 2.50
CA ARG A 36 -21.79 -13.62 1.33
C ARG A 36 -22.12 -12.46 0.40
N GLU A 37 -21.77 -12.58 -0.86
CA GLU A 37 -22.09 -11.59 -1.88
C GLU A 37 -22.91 -12.22 -2.99
N VAL A 38 -24.05 -11.62 -3.26
CA VAL A 38 -24.94 -12.02 -4.36
C VAL A 38 -25.01 -10.88 -5.37
N TYR A 39 -24.53 -11.14 -6.57
CA TYR A 39 -24.71 -10.26 -7.70
C TYR A 39 -25.85 -10.74 -8.55
N LYS A 40 -26.91 -9.96 -8.59
CA LYS A 40 -28.10 -10.25 -9.38
C LYS A 40 -28.54 -9.02 -10.15
N LYS A 41 -28.63 -9.16 -11.46
CA LYS A 41 -29.15 -8.11 -12.33
C LYS A 41 -30.09 -8.72 -13.35
N GLN A 42 -31.25 -8.15 -13.48
CA GLN A 42 -32.26 -8.58 -14.46
C GLN A 42 -32.83 -7.34 -15.15
N SER A 43 -32.64 -7.24 -16.45
CA SER A 43 -33.16 -6.15 -17.26
C SER A 43 -33.48 -6.69 -18.66
N GLY A 44 -34.75 -6.91 -18.95
CA GLY A 44 -35.29 -7.16 -20.28
C GLY A 44 -34.54 -8.16 -21.17
N GLY A 45 -34.26 -9.37 -20.71
CA GLY A 45 -33.52 -10.39 -21.44
C GLY A 45 -32.78 -11.35 -20.51
N ARG A 46 -31.62 -11.85 -20.95
CA ARG A 46 -30.74 -12.68 -20.12
C ARG A 46 -30.24 -11.87 -18.93
N GLY A 47 -30.49 -12.36 -17.74
CA GLY A 47 -30.02 -11.73 -16.49
C GLY A 47 -28.54 -12.03 -16.19
N LYS A 48 -28.11 -11.55 -15.04
CA LYS A 48 -26.80 -11.83 -14.44
C LYS A 48 -26.98 -12.37 -13.04
N PHE A 49 -26.25 -13.43 -12.69
CA PHE A 49 -26.31 -14.01 -11.35
C PHE A 49 -24.98 -14.61 -10.94
N ALA A 50 -24.51 -14.26 -9.76
CA ALA A 50 -23.43 -14.93 -9.07
C ALA A 50 -23.61 -14.82 -7.56
N ASP A 51 -23.31 -15.89 -6.84
CA ASP A 51 -23.42 -15.97 -5.39
C ASP A 51 -22.18 -16.65 -4.85
N ILE A 52 -21.45 -15.95 -3.99
CA ILE A 52 -20.22 -16.44 -3.37
C ILE A 52 -20.22 -16.19 -1.87
N ILE A 53 -19.67 -17.15 -1.14
CA ILE A 53 -19.38 -17.02 0.30
C ILE A 53 -17.87 -17.11 0.47
N VAL A 54 -17.28 -16.09 1.04
CA VAL A 54 -15.83 -15.94 1.15
C VAL A 54 -15.40 -15.57 2.56
N ASN A 55 -14.17 -15.98 2.93
CA ASN A 55 -13.39 -15.35 3.99
C ASN A 55 -12.33 -14.47 3.33
N VAL A 56 -12.29 -13.21 3.71
CA VAL A 56 -11.31 -12.23 3.22
C VAL A 56 -10.52 -11.70 4.42
N GLY A 57 -9.22 -11.80 4.36
CA GLY A 57 -8.36 -11.41 5.46
C GLY A 57 -6.89 -11.25 5.07
N PRO A 58 -6.03 -10.98 6.06
CA PRO A 58 -4.59 -10.97 5.84
C PRO A 58 -4.08 -12.34 5.42
N VAL A 59 -2.98 -12.37 4.65
CA VAL A 59 -2.31 -13.61 4.27
C VAL A 59 -1.73 -14.33 5.48
N ASP A 60 -1.52 -15.64 5.35
CA ASP A 60 -0.84 -16.43 6.38
C ASP A 60 0.62 -15.97 6.53
N GLU A 61 1.17 -16.14 7.73
CA GLU A 61 2.54 -15.69 8.05
C GLU A 61 3.62 -16.34 7.18
N ASP A 62 3.38 -17.55 6.73
CA ASP A 62 4.28 -18.32 5.87
C ASP A 62 4.11 -18.00 4.37
N PHE A 63 3.08 -17.24 3.99
CA PHE A 63 2.87 -16.80 2.62
C PHE A 63 3.75 -15.60 2.29
N LYS A 64 4.86 -15.83 1.58
CA LYS A 64 5.88 -14.82 1.25
C LYS A 64 5.87 -14.37 -0.22
N GLU A 65 5.02 -14.95 -1.04
CA GLU A 65 5.01 -14.73 -2.49
C GLU A 65 4.44 -13.37 -2.91
N GLY A 66 3.67 -12.73 -2.01
CA GLY A 66 2.94 -11.51 -2.34
C GLY A 66 1.71 -11.78 -3.21
N GLY A 67 0.86 -10.77 -3.35
CA GLY A 67 -0.36 -10.89 -4.13
C GLY A 67 -1.47 -11.66 -3.42
N LEU A 68 -2.33 -12.29 -4.21
CA LEU A 68 -3.50 -12.99 -3.71
C LEU A 68 -3.17 -14.42 -3.29
N GLN A 69 -3.44 -14.73 -2.03
CA GLN A 69 -3.48 -16.11 -1.52
C GLN A 69 -4.93 -16.62 -1.67
N PHE A 70 -5.20 -17.31 -2.76
CA PHE A 70 -6.54 -17.80 -3.07
C PHE A 70 -6.66 -19.29 -2.75
N ILE A 71 -7.67 -19.65 -1.95
CA ILE A 71 -7.94 -21.02 -1.55
C ILE A 71 -9.38 -21.36 -1.92
N ASN A 72 -9.54 -22.37 -2.78
CA ASN A 72 -10.83 -22.88 -3.15
C ASN A 72 -11.24 -24.02 -2.21
N LYS A 73 -12.30 -23.79 -1.44
CA LYS A 73 -12.91 -24.78 -0.55
C LYS A 73 -14.29 -25.24 -1.00
N VAL A 74 -14.72 -24.86 -2.21
CA VAL A 74 -16.03 -25.24 -2.74
C VAL A 74 -16.07 -26.74 -3.02
N THR A 75 -17.14 -27.39 -2.56
CA THR A 75 -17.40 -28.79 -2.76
C THR A 75 -18.73 -29.00 -3.48
N GLY A 76 -18.92 -30.17 -4.07
CA GLY A 76 -20.21 -30.58 -4.66
C GLY A 76 -20.64 -29.86 -5.94
N GLY A 77 -19.75 -29.05 -6.53
CA GLY A 77 -20.09 -28.33 -7.77
C GLY A 77 -21.06 -27.16 -7.57
N ASN A 78 -21.23 -26.67 -6.36
CA ASN A 78 -22.12 -25.54 -6.06
C ASN A 78 -21.75 -24.28 -6.85
N ILE A 79 -20.46 -24.09 -7.11
CA ILE A 79 -19.95 -23.18 -8.13
C ILE A 79 -19.26 -24.04 -9.19
N PRO A 80 -19.66 -23.95 -10.46
CA PRO A 80 -18.99 -24.68 -11.55
C PRO A 80 -17.49 -24.35 -11.59
N LYS A 81 -16.67 -25.34 -11.85
CA LYS A 81 -15.20 -25.20 -11.89
C LYS A 81 -14.73 -24.11 -12.85
N GLU A 82 -15.46 -23.87 -13.93
CA GLU A 82 -15.16 -22.83 -14.92
C GLU A 82 -15.27 -21.41 -14.37
N PHE A 83 -16.02 -21.19 -13.27
CA PHE A 83 -16.22 -19.89 -12.65
C PHE A 83 -15.27 -19.62 -11.47
N ILE A 84 -14.59 -20.63 -10.96
CA ILE A 84 -13.62 -20.46 -9.87
C ILE A 84 -12.46 -19.52 -10.28
N PRO A 85 -11.81 -19.68 -11.46
CA PRO A 85 -10.80 -18.72 -11.91
C PRO A 85 -11.33 -17.30 -12.08
N SER A 86 -12.61 -17.14 -12.39
CA SER A 86 -13.24 -15.82 -12.51
C SER A 86 -13.34 -15.10 -11.16
N VAL A 87 -13.64 -15.81 -10.09
CA VAL A 87 -13.62 -15.27 -8.72
C VAL A 87 -12.20 -14.83 -8.34
N GLN A 88 -11.22 -15.68 -8.58
CA GLN A 88 -9.81 -15.38 -8.32
C GLN A 88 -9.36 -14.12 -9.09
N LYS A 89 -9.64 -14.05 -10.36
CA LYS A 89 -9.33 -12.90 -11.22
C LYS A 89 -10.00 -11.61 -10.73
N GLY A 90 -11.25 -11.70 -10.30
CA GLY A 90 -11.96 -10.56 -9.74
C GLY A 90 -11.29 -9.99 -8.50
N PHE A 91 -10.83 -10.83 -7.59
CA PHE A 91 -10.06 -10.39 -6.41
C PHE A 91 -8.67 -9.86 -6.79
N GLU A 92 -7.95 -10.50 -7.70
CA GLU A 92 -6.64 -10.02 -8.16
C GLU A 92 -6.73 -8.62 -8.77
N ASN A 93 -7.74 -8.37 -9.58
CA ASN A 93 -7.97 -7.04 -10.18
C ASN A 93 -8.43 -6.02 -9.14
N ALA A 94 -9.25 -6.44 -8.17
CA ALA A 94 -9.75 -5.56 -7.12
C ALA A 94 -8.65 -5.05 -6.18
N MET A 95 -7.64 -5.87 -5.91
CA MET A 95 -6.51 -5.51 -5.05
C MET A 95 -5.68 -4.32 -5.54
N LYS A 96 -5.82 -3.93 -6.79
CA LYS A 96 -5.12 -2.78 -7.37
C LYS A 96 -5.60 -1.45 -6.79
N SER A 97 -6.77 -1.45 -6.14
CA SER A 97 -7.38 -0.27 -5.55
C SER A 97 -8.03 -0.60 -4.20
N GLY A 98 -7.51 -0.02 -3.14
CA GLY A 98 -8.05 -0.20 -1.78
C GLY A 98 -9.26 0.66 -1.50
N VAL A 99 -9.93 0.38 -0.38
CA VAL A 99 -11.21 1.00 0.01
C VAL A 99 -11.05 2.34 0.75
N LEU A 100 -9.86 2.67 1.23
CA LEU A 100 -9.62 3.92 1.96
C LEU A 100 -9.35 5.10 1.01
N GLY A 101 -8.35 4.98 0.16
CA GLY A 101 -7.93 6.05 -0.74
C GLY A 101 -7.59 5.56 -2.15
N GLY A 102 -7.95 4.35 -2.49
CA GLY A 102 -7.66 3.76 -3.79
C GLY A 102 -6.23 3.27 -3.96
N TYR A 103 -5.47 3.15 -2.89
CA TYR A 103 -4.10 2.64 -2.94
C TYR A 103 -4.08 1.10 -3.02
N PRO A 104 -3.11 0.50 -3.71
CA PRO A 104 -3.09 -0.95 -3.90
C PRO A 104 -2.79 -1.72 -2.60
N LEU A 105 -3.28 -2.95 -2.53
CA LEU A 105 -2.90 -3.93 -1.51
C LEU A 105 -1.79 -4.84 -2.06
N ASP A 106 -0.75 -5.07 -1.27
CA ASP A 106 0.35 -5.98 -1.64
C ASP A 106 -0.04 -7.46 -1.51
N SER A 107 -0.92 -7.76 -0.57
CA SER A 107 -1.32 -9.13 -0.30
C SER A 107 -2.73 -9.19 0.27
N LEU A 108 -3.40 -10.30 -0.01
CA LEU A 108 -4.76 -10.57 0.45
C LEU A 108 -4.98 -12.08 0.46
N LYS A 109 -5.62 -12.59 1.52
CA LYS A 109 -6.08 -13.98 1.56
C LYS A 109 -7.57 -14.03 1.31
N VAL A 110 -7.97 -14.88 0.36
CA VAL A 110 -9.37 -15.18 0.06
C VAL A 110 -9.57 -16.68 0.08
N GLU A 111 -10.48 -17.13 0.93
CA GLU A 111 -11.00 -18.49 0.91
C GLU A 111 -12.39 -18.45 0.28
N LEU A 112 -12.57 -19.10 -0.85
CA LEU A 112 -13.88 -19.30 -1.46
C LEU A 112 -14.51 -20.54 -0.83
N LEU A 113 -15.51 -20.33 0.03
CA LEU A 113 -16.09 -21.37 0.86
C LEU A 113 -17.22 -22.11 0.16
N ASP A 114 -18.12 -21.36 -0.47
CA ASP A 114 -19.34 -21.89 -1.06
C ASP A 114 -19.95 -20.83 -1.98
N GLY A 115 -21.07 -21.17 -2.58
CA GLY A 115 -21.85 -20.28 -3.42
C GLY A 115 -22.96 -21.00 -4.15
N SER A 116 -23.53 -20.34 -5.12
CA SER A 116 -24.53 -20.89 -6.01
C SER A 116 -24.47 -20.24 -7.39
N PHE A 117 -25.10 -20.86 -8.35
CA PHE A 117 -25.16 -20.37 -9.72
C PHE A 117 -26.56 -20.55 -10.30
N HIS A 118 -26.85 -19.81 -11.35
CA HIS A 118 -28.06 -19.95 -12.12
C HIS A 118 -27.71 -20.53 -13.51
N PRO A 119 -28.39 -21.60 -13.98
CA PRO A 119 -28.00 -22.28 -15.22
C PRO A 119 -27.97 -21.41 -16.49
N VAL A 120 -28.76 -20.34 -16.51
CA VAL A 120 -28.86 -19.42 -17.65
C VAL A 120 -28.11 -18.09 -17.39
N ASP A 121 -28.25 -17.51 -16.19
CA ASP A 121 -27.83 -16.16 -15.89
C ASP A 121 -26.42 -16.07 -15.33
N SER A 122 -25.76 -17.16 -14.97
CA SER A 122 -24.39 -17.18 -14.50
C SER A 122 -23.41 -17.24 -15.66
N ASP A 123 -22.41 -16.38 -15.59
CA ASP A 123 -21.27 -16.36 -16.50
C ASP A 123 -19.99 -15.93 -15.76
N GLN A 124 -18.87 -15.94 -16.45
CA GLN A 124 -17.58 -15.56 -15.87
C GLN A 124 -17.58 -14.12 -15.37
N LEU A 125 -18.15 -13.21 -16.14
CA LEU A 125 -18.23 -11.79 -15.78
C LEU A 125 -19.04 -11.57 -14.50
N SER A 126 -20.16 -12.29 -14.32
CA SER A 126 -20.98 -12.18 -13.11
C SER A 126 -20.20 -12.58 -11.86
N PHE A 127 -19.38 -13.61 -11.92
CA PHE A 127 -18.51 -14.03 -10.81
C PHE A 127 -17.34 -13.06 -10.58
N GLU A 128 -16.78 -12.47 -11.62
CA GLU A 128 -15.77 -11.40 -11.47
C GLU A 128 -16.36 -10.19 -10.75
N ILE A 129 -17.56 -9.77 -11.10
CA ILE A 129 -18.26 -8.63 -10.47
C ILE A 129 -18.61 -8.96 -9.02
N ALA A 130 -19.14 -10.17 -8.75
CA ALA A 130 -19.42 -10.60 -7.38
C ALA A 130 -18.15 -10.58 -6.51
N ALA A 131 -17.02 -11.03 -7.04
CA ALA A 131 -15.73 -10.98 -6.36
C ALA A 131 -15.30 -9.53 -6.05
N LEU A 132 -15.44 -8.62 -7.01
CA LEU A 132 -15.13 -7.20 -6.80
C LEU A 132 -15.98 -6.58 -5.71
N GLN A 133 -17.29 -6.84 -5.71
CA GLN A 133 -18.21 -6.34 -4.70
C GLN A 133 -17.92 -6.95 -3.32
N ALA A 134 -17.65 -8.25 -3.27
CA ALA A 134 -17.24 -8.93 -2.04
C ALA A 134 -15.95 -8.33 -1.46
N TYR A 135 -14.97 -8.05 -2.30
CA TYR A 135 -13.74 -7.38 -1.91
C TYR A 135 -14.00 -6.03 -1.25
N LYS A 136 -14.77 -5.17 -1.89
CA LYS A 136 -15.10 -3.84 -1.36
C LYS A 136 -15.81 -3.91 -0.03
N ASN A 137 -16.83 -4.75 0.08
CA ASN A 137 -17.63 -4.90 1.30
C ASN A 137 -16.83 -5.54 2.44
N ALA A 138 -16.04 -6.55 2.15
CA ALA A 138 -15.21 -7.23 3.15
C ALA A 138 -14.07 -6.34 3.65
N CYS A 139 -13.33 -5.69 2.75
CA CYS A 139 -12.22 -4.81 3.13
C CYS A 139 -12.67 -3.62 3.97
N ALA A 140 -13.85 -3.06 3.70
CA ALA A 140 -14.42 -1.99 4.53
C ALA A 140 -14.65 -2.42 6.00
N GLN A 141 -14.93 -3.71 6.24
CA GLN A 141 -15.19 -4.28 7.56
C GLN A 141 -13.96 -4.94 8.20
N ALA A 142 -12.89 -5.11 7.43
CA ALA A 142 -11.71 -5.88 7.83
C ALA A 142 -10.64 -5.03 8.54
N GLY A 143 -11.00 -3.87 9.08
CA GLY A 143 -10.04 -2.97 9.73
C GLY A 143 -8.98 -2.47 8.75
N PRO A 144 -9.38 -1.78 7.67
CA PRO A 144 -8.41 -1.31 6.68
C PRO A 144 -7.48 -0.24 7.27
N VAL A 145 -6.21 -0.29 6.91
CA VAL A 145 -5.17 0.64 7.36
C VAL A 145 -4.37 1.16 6.17
N LEU A 146 -3.96 2.43 6.27
CA LEU A 146 -3.03 3.02 5.32
C LEU A 146 -1.61 2.63 5.70
N MET A 147 -0.82 2.23 4.71
CA MET A 147 0.56 1.80 4.86
C MET A 147 1.49 2.79 4.15
N GLU A 148 2.55 3.21 4.83
CA GLU A 148 3.55 4.11 4.27
C GLU A 148 4.88 3.40 4.03
N PRO A 149 5.66 3.80 3.01
CA PRO A 149 6.98 3.26 2.81
C PRO A 149 7.94 3.76 3.88
N ILE A 150 8.67 2.81 4.48
CA ILE A 150 9.72 3.06 5.45
C ILE A 150 11.07 2.83 4.77
N MET A 151 11.93 3.82 4.88
CA MET A 151 13.26 3.81 4.28
C MET A 151 14.32 3.48 5.30
N LYS A 152 15.29 2.68 4.88
CA LYS A 152 16.51 2.44 5.64
C LYS A 152 17.50 3.54 5.31
N LEU A 153 17.81 4.35 6.32
CA LEU A 153 18.73 5.48 6.21
C LEU A 153 20.04 5.16 6.92
N GLU A 154 21.13 5.50 6.27
CA GLU A 154 22.46 5.48 6.88
C GLU A 154 23.09 6.85 6.70
N VAL A 155 23.50 7.46 7.80
CA VAL A 155 24.16 8.76 7.82
C VAL A 155 25.56 8.62 8.37
N VAL A 156 26.54 9.09 7.63
CA VAL A 156 27.93 9.18 8.08
C VAL A 156 28.21 10.64 8.46
N THR A 157 28.45 10.90 9.73
CA THR A 157 28.56 12.26 10.28
C THR A 157 29.76 12.35 11.23
N PRO A 158 30.39 13.55 11.36
CA PRO A 158 31.31 13.82 12.46
C PRO A 158 30.61 13.61 13.81
N GLU A 159 31.34 13.13 14.80
CA GLU A 159 30.82 12.85 16.14
C GLU A 159 30.14 14.07 16.77
N GLU A 160 30.72 15.25 16.58
CA GLU A 160 30.18 16.51 17.10
C GLU A 160 28.82 16.91 16.59
N ASN A 161 28.41 16.40 15.40
CA ASN A 161 27.12 16.65 14.77
C ASN A 161 26.08 15.55 15.03
N MET A 162 26.48 14.44 15.63
CA MET A 162 25.64 13.26 15.81
C MET A 162 24.36 13.58 16.60
N GLY A 163 24.44 14.36 17.65
CA GLY A 163 23.27 14.77 18.44
C GLY A 163 22.24 15.53 17.64
N ASP A 164 22.68 16.46 16.79
CA ASP A 164 21.79 17.25 15.94
C ASP A 164 21.19 16.40 14.82
N VAL A 165 21.94 15.46 14.26
CA VAL A 165 21.45 14.52 13.27
C VAL A 165 20.35 13.64 13.86
N ILE A 166 20.55 13.07 15.04
CA ILE A 166 19.56 12.25 15.74
C ILE A 166 18.32 13.06 16.09
N GLY A 167 18.50 14.29 16.57
CA GLY A 167 17.41 15.20 16.89
C GLY A 167 16.52 15.51 15.68
N ASP A 168 17.13 15.74 14.51
CA ASP A 168 16.40 15.96 13.27
C ASP A 168 15.63 14.70 12.81
N LEU A 169 16.25 13.52 12.92
CA LEU A 169 15.59 12.26 12.60
C LEU A 169 14.38 11.99 13.50
N ASN A 170 14.48 12.31 14.79
CA ASN A 170 13.35 12.20 15.72
C ASN A 170 12.18 13.11 15.32
N LYS A 171 12.46 14.32 14.83
CA LYS A 171 11.43 15.21 14.29
C LYS A 171 10.75 14.65 13.04
N ARG A 172 11.45 13.83 12.29
CA ARG A 172 10.96 13.17 11.07
C ARG A 172 10.34 11.80 11.33
N ARG A 173 9.95 11.51 12.56
CA ARG A 173 9.41 10.21 12.99
C ARG A 173 10.35 9.03 12.74
N GLY A 174 11.64 9.31 12.63
CA GLY A 174 12.65 8.26 12.44
C GLY A 174 12.92 7.49 13.73
N GLN A 175 13.27 6.23 13.57
CA GLN A 175 13.73 5.38 14.66
C GLN A 175 15.19 5.04 14.44
N VAL A 176 16.05 5.51 15.32
CA VAL A 176 17.47 5.19 15.29
C VAL A 176 17.66 3.77 15.82
N GLU A 177 18.19 2.90 14.98
CA GLU A 177 18.39 1.48 15.31
C GLU A 177 19.78 1.19 15.83
N GLY A 178 20.76 1.96 15.43
CA GLY A 178 22.15 1.75 15.84
C GLY A 178 23.07 2.87 15.44
N MET A 179 24.20 2.91 16.13
CA MET A 179 25.29 3.82 15.88
C MET A 179 26.59 3.03 15.87
N GLU A 180 27.40 3.23 14.84
CA GLU A 180 28.68 2.55 14.69
C GLU A 180 29.81 3.59 14.54
N SER A 181 31.01 3.19 14.90
CA SER A 181 32.21 3.99 14.65
C SER A 181 32.68 3.79 13.21
N GLY A 182 32.82 4.88 12.48
CA GLY A 182 33.38 4.90 11.15
C GLY A 182 34.88 5.23 11.14
N ARG A 183 35.40 5.46 9.94
CA ARG A 183 36.82 5.85 9.77
C ARG A 183 37.02 7.30 10.21
N SER A 184 38.23 7.58 10.75
CA SER A 184 38.67 8.96 11.08
C SER A 184 37.79 9.71 12.08
N GLY A 185 37.23 9.00 13.07
CA GLY A 185 36.34 9.61 14.08
C GLY A 185 34.93 9.90 13.62
N ALA A 186 34.55 9.49 12.43
CA ALA A 186 33.16 9.58 11.97
C ALA A 186 32.25 8.60 12.72
N ARG A 187 30.95 8.95 12.78
CA ARG A 187 29.91 8.07 13.30
C ARG A 187 28.94 7.69 12.21
N ILE A 188 28.49 6.46 12.22
CA ILE A 188 27.49 5.93 11.30
C ILE A 188 26.19 5.78 12.08
N VAL A 189 25.16 6.54 11.70
CA VAL A 189 23.83 6.46 12.29
C VAL A 189 22.93 5.67 11.33
N LYS A 190 22.34 4.59 11.83
CA LYS A 190 21.39 3.78 11.09
C LYS A 190 19.99 4.00 11.65
N ALA A 191 19.03 4.32 10.78
CA ALA A 191 17.66 4.62 11.18
C ALA A 191 16.67 4.11 10.16
N MET A 192 15.44 3.86 10.65
CA MET A 192 14.27 3.63 9.81
C MET A 192 13.41 4.91 9.84
N VAL A 193 13.09 5.43 8.67
CA VAL A 193 12.39 6.71 8.52
C VAL A 193 11.28 6.62 7.49
N PRO A 194 10.11 7.26 7.74
CA PRO A 194 9.05 7.33 6.75
C PRO A 194 9.47 8.20 5.57
N LEU A 195 9.26 7.72 4.36
CA LEU A 195 9.62 8.47 3.15
C LEU A 195 8.93 9.85 3.08
N SER A 196 7.69 9.94 3.55
CA SER A 196 6.93 11.19 3.57
C SER A 196 7.59 12.32 4.38
N GLU A 197 8.43 11.98 5.35
CA GLU A 197 9.15 12.94 6.20
C GLU A 197 10.54 13.29 5.68
N MET A 198 10.98 12.66 4.60
CA MET A 198 12.36 12.80 4.10
C MET A 198 12.51 13.85 3.01
N PHE A 199 11.44 14.58 2.69
CA PHE A 199 11.52 15.69 1.77
C PHE A 199 12.45 16.78 2.31
N GLY A 200 13.40 17.22 1.49
CA GLY A 200 14.37 18.24 1.89
C GLY A 200 15.44 17.77 2.88
N TYR A 201 15.53 16.48 3.18
CA TYR A 201 16.45 15.95 4.18
C TYR A 201 17.93 16.23 3.84
N VAL A 202 18.32 16.04 2.59
CA VAL A 202 19.71 16.25 2.14
C VAL A 202 20.15 17.71 2.41
N THR A 203 19.28 18.66 2.15
CA THR A 203 19.52 20.07 2.44
C THR A 203 19.62 20.35 3.94
N ALA A 204 18.71 19.79 4.72
CA ALA A 204 18.72 19.91 6.18
C ALA A 204 20.00 19.31 6.78
N LEU A 205 20.39 18.13 6.32
CA LEU A 205 21.61 17.46 6.76
C LEU A 205 22.88 18.30 6.47
N ARG A 206 22.95 18.89 5.29
CA ARG A 206 24.05 19.80 4.93
C ARG A 206 24.12 21.03 5.85
N THR A 207 22.95 21.60 6.15
CA THR A 207 22.87 22.75 7.06
C THR A 207 23.33 22.38 8.46
N ILE A 208 22.86 21.27 9.00
CA ILE A 208 23.21 20.80 10.37
C ILE A 208 24.68 20.50 10.48
N THR A 209 25.30 19.93 9.47
CA THR A 209 26.67 19.41 9.51
C THR A 209 27.68 20.26 8.75
N SER A 210 27.26 21.42 8.24
CA SER A 210 28.10 22.26 7.38
C SER A 210 28.70 21.52 6.18
N GLY A 211 27.89 20.64 5.59
CA GLY A 211 28.28 19.84 4.44
C GLY A 211 29.18 18.64 4.75
N ARG A 212 29.45 18.34 6.01
CA ARG A 212 30.39 17.28 6.41
C ARG A 212 29.80 15.88 6.50
N ALA A 213 28.47 15.76 6.55
CA ALA A 213 27.80 14.46 6.58
C ALA A 213 27.33 14.02 5.19
N THR A 214 27.29 12.72 5.00
CA THR A 214 26.71 12.07 3.84
C THR A 214 25.62 11.10 4.26
N SER A 215 24.67 10.86 3.38
CA SER A 215 23.56 9.92 3.65
C SER A 215 23.30 9.01 2.46
N SER A 216 22.83 7.81 2.74
CA SER A 216 22.25 6.90 1.77
C SER A 216 20.91 6.40 2.28
N MET A 217 19.96 6.25 1.38
CA MET A 217 18.59 5.84 1.72
C MET A 217 18.12 4.81 0.70
N GLN A 218 17.51 3.74 1.20
CA GLN A 218 16.92 2.71 0.37
C GLN A 218 15.61 2.22 0.98
N TYR A 219 14.71 1.76 0.14
CA TYR A 219 13.44 1.19 0.58
C TYR A 219 13.66 -0.06 1.43
N ASP A 220 12.92 -0.17 2.54
CA ASP A 220 12.96 -1.35 3.39
C ASP A 220 11.60 -2.08 3.41
N HIS A 221 10.54 -1.43 3.87
CA HIS A 221 9.22 -2.03 3.98
C HIS A 221 8.11 -0.97 4.04
N HIS A 222 6.86 -1.42 4.02
CA HIS A 222 5.70 -0.60 4.36
C HIS A 222 5.24 -0.89 5.79
N ALA A 223 4.82 0.16 6.49
CA ALA A 223 4.32 0.06 7.86
C ALA A 223 3.04 0.89 8.02
N PRO A 224 2.13 0.51 8.95
CA PRO A 224 0.93 1.29 9.21
C PRO A 224 1.26 2.71 9.69
N VAL A 225 0.51 3.69 9.17
CA VAL A 225 0.59 5.06 9.66
C VAL A 225 -0.35 5.26 10.86
N SER A 226 -0.07 6.27 11.68
CA SER A 226 -0.98 6.67 12.75
C SER A 226 -2.30 7.20 12.18
N ASN A 227 -3.38 7.10 12.95
CA ASN A 227 -4.71 7.53 12.52
C ASN A 227 -4.76 9.01 12.10
N SER A 228 -4.04 9.88 12.80
CA SER A 228 -3.98 11.31 12.49
C SER A 228 -3.32 11.59 11.14
N ILE A 229 -2.23 10.90 10.83
CA ILE A 229 -1.52 11.04 9.55
C ILE A 229 -2.33 10.41 8.42
N ALA A 230 -2.93 9.25 8.65
CA ALA A 230 -3.82 8.60 7.69
C ALA A 230 -4.99 9.53 7.30
N LYS A 231 -5.61 10.19 8.28
CA LYS A 231 -6.67 11.14 8.05
C LYS A 231 -6.22 12.29 7.15
N GLN A 232 -5.08 12.90 7.43
CA GLN A 232 -4.54 13.99 6.61
C GLN A 232 -4.30 13.56 5.16
N VAL A 233 -3.67 12.41 4.95
CA VAL A 233 -3.38 11.87 3.61
C VAL A 233 -4.67 11.61 2.85
N LEU A 234 -5.66 10.99 3.49
CA LEU A 234 -6.93 10.64 2.86
C LEU A 234 -7.79 11.88 2.56
N GLU A 235 -7.76 12.89 3.40
CA GLU A 235 -8.42 14.17 3.13
C GLU A 235 -7.80 14.87 1.91
N GLU A 236 -6.50 14.86 1.76
CA GLU A 236 -5.83 15.43 0.58
C GLU A 236 -6.21 14.68 -0.71
N VAL A 237 -6.33 13.36 -0.66
CA VAL A 237 -6.74 12.54 -1.81
C VAL A 237 -8.20 12.78 -2.17
N ASN A 238 -9.09 12.77 -1.20
CA ASN A 238 -10.53 13.00 -1.41
C ASN A 238 -10.80 14.43 -1.90
N GLY A 239 -10.10 15.42 -1.35
CA GLY A 239 -10.19 16.81 -1.80
C GLY A 239 -9.74 17.02 -3.23
N ARG A 240 -8.79 16.21 -3.73
CA ARG A 240 -8.39 16.25 -5.15
C ARG A 240 -9.43 15.64 -6.09
N VAL A 241 -10.15 14.63 -5.63
CA VAL A 241 -11.22 14.00 -6.42
C VAL A 241 -12.41 14.95 -6.59
N ASP A 242 -12.72 15.75 -5.58
CA ASP A 242 -13.82 16.72 -5.63
C ASP A 242 -13.51 17.93 -6.52
N LEU A 243 -12.23 18.22 -6.78
CA LEU A 243 -11.81 19.30 -7.68
C LEU A 243 -11.80 18.88 -9.17
N VAL A 244 -11.97 17.60 -9.47
CA VAL A 244 -11.96 17.04 -10.84
C VAL A 244 -13.37 16.70 -11.34
N LYS A 245 -14.39 16.90 -10.52
CA LYS A 245 -15.79 16.86 -10.91
C LYS A 245 -16.25 18.27 -11.31
#